data_0e372c14fc8f49e506d0ae249d1ca714
#
_entry.id   0e372c14fc8f49e506d0ae249d1ca714
#
_cell.length_a   1.000
_cell.length_b   1.000
_cell.length_c   1.000
_cell.angle_alpha   90.00
_cell.angle_beta   90.00
_cell.angle_gamma   90.00
#
_symmetry.space_group_name_H-M   'P 1'
#
loop_
_entity.id
_entity.type
_entity.pdbx_description
1 polymer ?
#
loop_
_entity_poly.entity_id
_entity_poly.type
_entity_poly.pdbx_seq_one_letter_code
_entity_poly.pdbx_strand_id
1 'polypeptide(L)'
;ILITGPTGSGKSTTLYSMMNELDREKSNIVSLEDPVEYHMPDINQSQMMPEIGYTFASGLRSILRQDPDIIMVGEIRDKETAGIAVEAALTGHMLFSTLHTNDAAGALVRLRNMGVASYNLAASISLISAQRLIRRLCLHCRKPIAVSDQLLKDLGLQSFSNQATTQHHFHSAQGCSQCYKGYWGRIGLFQIMPITAALQNLILQNASSHELTGQAEKEGVNSLRHAGLLQASLGITSLAEVLAHTDAH
;
A
#
# COMPACT_ATOMS: atom_id res chain seq x y z
N ILE A 1 -0.83 0.29 11.23
CA ILE A 1 -0.74 0.70 9.80
C ILE A 1 -0.51 -0.55 8.96
N LEU A 2 -1.26 -0.69 7.86
CA LEU A 2 -1.14 -1.81 6.94
C LEU A 2 -0.74 -1.34 5.54
N ILE A 3 0.18 -2.07 4.92
CA ILE A 3 0.55 -1.86 3.51
C ILE A 3 0.13 -3.10 2.73
N THR A 4 -0.64 -2.91 1.66
CA THR A 4 -1.12 -4.02 0.86
C THR A 4 -0.76 -3.88 -0.62
N GLY A 5 -0.75 -5.00 -1.31
CA GLY A 5 -0.42 -5.09 -2.72
C GLY A 5 0.17 -6.45 -3.08
N PRO A 6 0.28 -6.80 -4.37
CA PRO A 6 0.88 -8.04 -4.82
C PRO A 6 2.38 -8.11 -4.50
N THR A 7 2.95 -9.28 -4.72
CA THR A 7 4.41 -9.46 -4.69
C THR A 7 5.07 -8.50 -5.70
N GLY A 8 6.17 -7.87 -5.29
CA GLY A 8 6.89 -6.91 -6.11
C GLY A 8 6.26 -5.50 -6.19
N SER A 9 5.21 -5.19 -5.42
CA SER A 9 4.63 -3.84 -5.36
C SER A 9 5.45 -2.84 -4.53
N GLY A 10 6.54 -3.28 -3.88
CA GLY A 10 7.44 -2.43 -3.09
C GLY A 10 7.05 -2.29 -1.62
N LYS A 11 6.21 -3.17 -1.06
CA LYS A 11 5.75 -3.10 0.35
C LYS A 11 6.89 -3.03 1.35
N SER A 12 7.87 -3.94 1.26
CA SER A 12 9.04 -3.95 2.16
C SER A 12 9.83 -2.65 2.05
N THR A 13 10.03 -2.13 0.85
CA THR A 13 10.71 -0.84 0.63
C THR A 13 9.97 0.31 1.31
N THR A 14 8.63 0.33 1.22
CA THR A 14 7.81 1.35 1.88
C THR A 14 7.89 1.21 3.40
N LEU A 15 7.79 -0.01 3.95
CA LEU A 15 7.94 -0.25 5.38
C LEU A 15 9.30 0.22 5.90
N TYR A 16 10.37 -0.14 5.20
CA TYR A 16 11.72 0.29 5.57
C TYR A 16 11.90 1.81 5.49
N SER A 17 11.31 2.44 4.47
CA SER A 17 11.31 3.90 4.37
C SER A 17 10.55 4.55 5.53
N MET A 18 9.40 4.00 5.93
CA MET A 18 8.65 4.50 7.09
C MET A 18 9.44 4.33 8.38
N MET A 19 10.05 3.15 8.63
CA MET A 19 10.89 2.92 9.80
C MET A 19 12.13 3.84 9.82
N ASN A 20 12.63 4.23 8.65
CA ASN A 20 13.77 5.13 8.54
C ASN A 20 13.47 6.57 8.95
N GLU A 21 12.19 6.99 8.86
CA GLU A 21 11.71 8.30 9.29
C GLU A 21 11.39 8.38 10.80
N LEU A 22 11.46 7.25 11.53
CA LEU A 22 11.16 7.20 12.94
C LEU A 22 12.40 7.58 13.78
N ASP A 23 12.16 8.10 15.00
CA ASP A 23 13.22 8.42 15.98
C ASP A 23 13.74 7.12 16.62
N ARG A 24 14.72 6.52 15.99
CA ARG A 24 15.31 5.24 16.38
C ARG A 24 16.17 5.32 17.65
N GLU A 25 16.63 6.51 18.01
CA GLU A 25 17.42 6.70 19.23
C GLU A 25 16.53 6.67 20.50
N LYS A 26 15.25 7.04 20.34
CA LYS A 26 14.29 7.14 21.46
C LYS A 26 13.27 6.01 21.51
N SER A 27 13.19 5.17 20.47
CA SER A 27 12.17 4.14 20.34
C SER A 27 12.80 2.77 20.18
N ASN A 28 12.35 1.78 20.94
CA ASN A 28 12.69 0.39 20.74
C ASN A 28 11.91 -0.17 19.53
N ILE A 29 12.56 -0.20 18.37
CA ILE A 29 11.98 -0.68 17.11
C ILE A 29 12.42 -2.12 16.86
N VAL A 30 11.47 -3.01 16.68
CA VAL A 30 11.72 -4.42 16.45
C VAL A 30 10.99 -4.89 15.19
N SER A 31 11.65 -5.71 14.37
CA SER A 31 11.04 -6.31 13.19
C SER A 31 11.07 -7.84 13.19
N LEU A 32 10.08 -8.43 12.53
CA LEU A 32 9.96 -9.84 12.19
C LEU A 32 9.83 -9.97 10.68
N GLU A 33 10.75 -10.66 10.03
CA GLU A 33 10.88 -10.65 8.56
C GLU A 33 11.14 -12.04 7.97
N ASP A 34 10.72 -12.24 6.72
CA ASP A 34 10.90 -13.50 5.98
C ASP A 34 11.20 -13.24 4.50
N PRO A 35 12.48 -13.05 4.13
CA PRO A 35 13.67 -12.79 4.96
C PRO A 35 13.88 -11.32 5.32
N VAL A 36 14.94 -11.02 6.10
CA VAL A 36 15.47 -9.65 6.24
C VAL A 36 16.13 -9.26 4.91
N GLU A 37 15.62 -8.20 4.27
CA GLU A 37 16.11 -7.76 2.95
C GLU A 37 17.48 -7.07 3.03
N TYR A 38 17.67 -6.20 4.00
CA TYR A 38 18.94 -5.58 4.35
C TYR A 38 18.95 -5.04 5.80
N HIS A 39 20.14 -4.90 6.36
CA HIS A 39 20.29 -4.42 7.73
C HIS A 39 19.97 -2.93 7.85
N MET A 40 19.16 -2.60 8.85
CA MET A 40 18.88 -1.23 9.27
C MET A 40 19.56 -0.93 10.61
N PRO A 41 20.39 0.13 10.72
CA PRO A 41 21.00 0.52 11.99
C PRO A 41 19.91 0.85 13.03
N ASP A 42 20.15 0.51 14.28
CA ASP A 42 19.30 0.84 15.44
C ASP A 42 17.89 0.23 15.39
N ILE A 43 17.71 -0.86 14.61
CA ILE A 43 16.50 -1.68 14.56
C ILE A 43 16.86 -3.13 14.89
N ASN A 44 16.13 -3.71 15.82
CA ASN A 44 16.28 -5.12 16.20
C ASN A 44 15.54 -6.01 15.19
N GLN A 45 16.22 -6.43 14.12
CA GLN A 45 15.64 -7.25 13.06
C GLN A 45 15.78 -8.74 13.35
N SER A 46 14.67 -9.48 13.33
CA SER A 46 14.63 -10.92 13.52
C SER A 46 14.09 -11.60 12.28
N GLN A 47 14.87 -12.55 11.74
CA GLN A 47 14.45 -13.35 10.59
C GLN A 47 13.70 -14.60 11.05
N MET A 48 12.58 -14.89 10.36
CA MET A 48 11.81 -16.11 10.62
C MET A 48 12.60 -17.36 10.22
N MET A 49 12.45 -18.42 11.03
CA MET A 49 13.04 -19.76 10.82
C MET A 49 11.97 -20.83 11.11
N PRO A 50 11.03 -21.05 10.17
CA PRO A 50 9.93 -22.00 10.39
C PRO A 50 10.38 -23.43 10.69
N GLU A 51 11.55 -23.82 10.19
CA GLU A 51 12.13 -25.16 10.37
C GLU A 51 12.39 -25.48 11.85
N ILE A 52 12.63 -24.47 12.67
CA ILE A 52 12.83 -24.62 14.13
C ILE A 52 11.64 -24.09 14.95
N GLY A 53 10.51 -23.80 14.30
CA GLY A 53 9.30 -23.30 14.95
C GLY A 53 9.30 -21.81 15.26
N TYR A 54 10.28 -21.03 14.75
CA TYR A 54 10.31 -19.58 14.90
C TYR A 54 9.49 -18.93 13.77
N THR A 55 8.18 -18.82 14.00
CA THR A 55 7.18 -18.27 13.09
C THR A 55 6.84 -16.82 13.45
N PHE A 56 6.09 -16.11 12.58
CA PHE A 56 5.59 -14.75 12.89
C PHE A 56 4.80 -14.71 14.19
N ALA A 57 3.93 -15.70 14.44
CA ALA A 57 3.15 -15.75 15.68
C ALA A 57 4.02 -15.97 16.93
N SER A 58 4.97 -16.93 16.89
CA SER A 58 5.86 -17.20 18.02
C SER A 58 6.84 -16.06 18.27
N GLY A 59 7.38 -15.47 17.19
CA GLY A 59 8.27 -14.30 17.25
C GLY A 59 7.56 -13.08 17.84
N LEU A 60 6.34 -12.78 17.37
CA LEU A 60 5.58 -11.62 17.85
C LEU A 60 5.25 -11.74 19.35
N ARG A 61 4.87 -12.93 19.84
CA ARG A 61 4.70 -13.17 21.29
C ARG A 61 5.99 -12.94 22.09
N SER A 62 7.14 -13.24 21.50
CA SER A 62 8.43 -13.04 22.18
C SER A 62 8.81 -11.56 22.21
N ILE A 63 8.62 -10.85 21.12
CA ILE A 63 8.91 -9.41 20.99
C ILE A 63 8.05 -8.58 21.95
N LEU A 64 6.77 -8.89 22.10
CA LEU A 64 5.86 -8.19 23.02
C LEU A 64 6.31 -8.24 24.50
N ARG A 65 7.27 -9.12 24.84
CA ARG A 65 7.89 -9.16 26.19
C ARG A 65 9.23 -8.41 26.27
N GLN A 66 9.62 -7.72 25.22
CA GLN A 66 10.88 -6.99 25.12
C GLN A 66 10.68 -5.47 25.18
N ASP A 67 9.51 -5.04 25.66
CA ASP A 67 9.13 -3.63 25.78
C ASP A 67 9.33 -2.83 24.46
N PRO A 68 8.76 -3.28 23.34
CA PRO A 68 8.89 -2.59 22.07
C PRO A 68 7.95 -1.39 22.01
N ASP A 69 8.41 -0.28 21.45
CA ASP A 69 7.55 0.87 21.12
C ASP A 69 6.90 0.68 19.76
N ILE A 70 7.69 0.16 18.81
CA ILE A 70 7.30 0.02 17.41
C ILE A 70 7.63 -1.40 16.92
N ILE A 71 6.65 -2.05 16.32
CA ILE A 71 6.77 -3.41 15.82
C ILE A 71 6.51 -3.41 14.33
N MET A 72 7.40 -4.01 13.55
CA MET A 72 7.17 -4.33 12.15
C MET A 72 7.02 -5.83 11.99
N VAL A 73 5.88 -6.30 11.49
CA VAL A 73 5.64 -7.68 11.09
C VAL A 73 5.62 -7.74 9.57
N GLY A 74 6.58 -8.39 8.98
CA GLY A 74 6.79 -8.41 7.52
C GLY A 74 5.50 -8.69 6.75
N GLU A 75 4.72 -9.68 7.20
CA GLU A 75 3.38 -9.94 6.66
C GLU A 75 2.48 -10.72 7.64
N ILE A 76 1.16 -10.56 7.47
CA ILE A 76 0.14 -11.34 8.17
C ILE A 76 -0.45 -12.35 7.17
N ARG A 77 -0.17 -13.65 7.40
CA ARG A 77 -0.65 -14.74 6.55
C ARG A 77 -1.79 -15.56 7.17
N ASP A 78 -1.88 -15.58 8.48
CA ASP A 78 -2.73 -16.49 9.23
C ASP A 78 -3.48 -15.78 10.37
N LYS A 79 -4.50 -16.48 10.90
CA LYS A 79 -5.38 -16.00 11.97
C LYS A 79 -4.61 -15.73 13.27
N GLU A 80 -3.62 -16.55 13.59
CA GLU A 80 -2.89 -16.46 14.86
C GLU A 80 -2.04 -15.18 14.88
N THR A 81 -1.25 -14.96 13.84
CA THR A 81 -0.45 -13.74 13.67
C THR A 81 -1.34 -12.49 13.63
N ALA A 82 -2.47 -12.54 12.90
CA ALA A 82 -3.44 -11.44 12.83
C ALA A 82 -4.00 -11.09 14.21
N GLY A 83 -4.38 -12.09 15.00
CA GLY A 83 -4.92 -11.91 16.36
C GLY A 83 -3.92 -11.22 17.27
N ILE A 84 -2.67 -11.70 17.32
CA ILE A 84 -1.63 -11.14 18.19
C ILE A 84 -1.26 -9.72 17.74
N ALA A 85 -1.15 -9.46 16.43
CA ALA A 85 -0.84 -8.14 15.90
C ALA A 85 -1.92 -7.09 16.25
N VAL A 86 -3.19 -7.48 16.15
CA VAL A 86 -4.33 -6.63 16.53
C VAL A 86 -4.34 -6.37 18.02
N GLU A 87 -4.10 -7.38 18.86
CA GLU A 87 -4.01 -7.24 20.32
C GLU A 87 -2.88 -6.30 20.72
N ALA A 88 -1.70 -6.43 20.10
CA ALA A 88 -0.57 -5.51 20.29
C ALA A 88 -0.94 -4.06 19.95
N ALA A 89 -1.63 -3.84 18.83
CA ALA A 89 -2.08 -2.50 18.45
C ALA A 89 -3.12 -1.93 19.43
N LEU A 90 -4.03 -2.76 19.95
CA LEU A 90 -5.02 -2.35 20.96
C LEU A 90 -4.39 -2.02 22.32
N THR A 91 -3.23 -2.60 22.65
CA THR A 91 -2.48 -2.30 23.88
C THR A 91 -1.51 -1.12 23.74
N GLY A 92 -1.54 -0.41 22.60
CA GLY A 92 -0.84 0.87 22.42
C GLY A 92 0.44 0.81 21.59
N HIS A 93 0.87 -0.38 21.13
CA HIS A 93 2.05 -0.50 20.28
C HIS A 93 1.78 0.05 18.86
N MET A 94 2.71 0.82 18.32
CA MET A 94 2.69 1.16 16.90
C MET A 94 3.10 -0.07 16.09
N LEU A 95 2.18 -0.58 15.27
CA LEU A 95 2.45 -1.78 14.50
C LEU A 95 2.33 -1.52 12.99
N PHE A 96 3.35 -1.93 12.25
CA PHE A 96 3.40 -1.95 10.79
C PHE A 96 3.34 -3.38 10.28
N SER A 97 2.54 -3.64 9.25
CA SER A 97 2.53 -4.96 8.60
C SER A 97 2.09 -4.90 7.16
N THR A 98 2.21 -6.04 6.46
CA THR A 98 1.72 -6.16 5.09
C THR A 98 0.66 -7.24 4.93
N LEU A 99 -0.14 -7.07 3.88
CA LEU A 99 -1.10 -8.04 3.38
C LEU A 99 -0.99 -8.15 1.86
N HIS A 100 -1.55 -9.23 1.30
CA HIS A 100 -1.67 -9.45 -0.13
C HIS A 100 -3.13 -9.26 -0.56
N THR A 101 -3.56 -8.02 -0.75
CA THR A 101 -4.87 -7.67 -1.36
C THR A 101 -4.67 -6.62 -2.45
N ASN A 102 -5.66 -6.46 -3.32
CA ASN A 102 -5.55 -5.58 -4.48
C ASN A 102 -5.77 -4.11 -4.15
N ASP A 103 -6.56 -3.81 -3.13
CA ASP A 103 -6.96 -2.49 -2.67
C ASP A 103 -6.99 -2.41 -1.13
N ALA A 104 -7.18 -1.20 -0.61
CA ALA A 104 -7.18 -0.96 0.83
C ALA A 104 -8.41 -1.55 1.54
N ALA A 105 -9.60 -1.48 0.95
CA ALA A 105 -10.81 -2.04 1.52
C ALA A 105 -10.77 -3.57 1.60
N GLY A 106 -10.18 -4.21 0.60
CA GLY A 106 -9.94 -5.65 0.56
C GLY A 106 -9.07 -6.15 1.71
N ALA A 107 -8.16 -5.31 2.25
CA ALA A 107 -7.35 -5.67 3.41
C ALA A 107 -8.22 -5.88 4.66
N LEU A 108 -9.23 -5.03 4.89
CA LEU A 108 -10.19 -5.18 6.00
C LEU A 108 -11.00 -6.47 5.86
N VAL A 109 -11.52 -6.73 4.66
CA VAL A 109 -12.26 -7.97 4.38
C VAL A 109 -11.37 -9.19 4.57
N ARG A 110 -10.11 -9.14 4.16
CA ARG A 110 -9.16 -10.23 4.33
C ARG A 110 -8.89 -10.54 5.80
N LEU A 111 -8.65 -9.54 6.65
CA LEU A 111 -8.47 -9.73 8.08
C LEU A 111 -9.73 -10.28 8.76
N ARG A 112 -10.91 -9.80 8.38
CA ARG A 112 -12.18 -10.35 8.85
C ARG A 112 -12.33 -11.83 8.48
N ASN A 113 -12.00 -12.20 7.26
CA ASN A 113 -12.04 -13.59 6.79
C ASN A 113 -10.99 -14.48 7.50
N MET A 114 -9.90 -13.91 8.01
CA MET A 114 -8.96 -14.60 8.91
C MET A 114 -9.53 -14.79 10.32
N GLY A 115 -10.70 -14.23 10.62
CA GLY A 115 -11.41 -14.38 11.89
C GLY A 115 -11.12 -13.27 12.91
N VAL A 116 -10.60 -12.13 12.48
CA VAL A 116 -10.48 -10.94 13.33
C VAL A 116 -11.83 -10.27 13.44
N ALA A 117 -12.29 -10.01 14.67
CA ALA A 117 -13.57 -9.38 14.91
C ALA A 117 -13.60 -7.91 14.43
N SER A 118 -14.72 -7.48 13.86
CA SER A 118 -14.84 -6.14 13.27
C SER A 118 -14.61 -5.00 14.25
N TYR A 119 -15.01 -5.16 15.51
CA TYR A 119 -14.75 -4.15 16.55
C TYR A 119 -13.25 -3.98 16.86
N ASN A 120 -12.48 -5.07 16.78
CA ASN A 120 -11.03 -5.02 16.93
C ASN A 120 -10.36 -4.32 15.72
N LEU A 121 -10.82 -4.63 14.50
CA LEU A 121 -10.32 -3.96 13.29
C LEU A 121 -10.59 -2.44 13.33
N ALA A 122 -11.82 -2.05 13.70
CA ALA A 122 -12.20 -0.65 13.79
C ALA A 122 -11.37 0.13 14.84
N ALA A 123 -10.97 -0.52 15.94
CA ALA A 123 -10.22 0.10 17.01
C ALA A 123 -8.68 0.08 16.81
N SER A 124 -8.16 -0.91 16.07
CA SER A 124 -6.69 -1.12 15.94
C SER A 124 -6.07 -0.54 14.68
N ILE A 125 -6.84 -0.39 13.59
CA ILE A 125 -6.29 0.05 12.30
C ILE A 125 -6.50 1.55 12.15
N SER A 126 -5.40 2.30 11.97
CA SER A 126 -5.45 3.74 11.73
C SER A 126 -5.35 4.10 10.24
N LEU A 127 -4.62 3.31 9.45
CA LEU A 127 -4.36 3.59 8.04
C LEU A 127 -4.06 2.31 7.26
N ILE A 128 -4.59 2.24 6.04
CA ILE A 128 -4.23 1.22 5.06
C ILE A 128 -3.73 1.89 3.79
N SER A 129 -2.57 1.45 3.29
CA SER A 129 -2.03 1.89 2.00
C SER A 129 -1.98 0.71 1.04
N ALA A 130 -2.77 0.75 -0.03
CA ALA A 130 -2.57 -0.18 -1.14
C ALA A 130 -1.59 0.43 -2.14
N GLN A 131 -0.72 -0.43 -2.71
CA GLN A 131 0.30 0.05 -3.63
C GLN A 131 0.57 -0.89 -4.80
N ARG A 132 1.04 -0.28 -5.90
CA ARG A 132 1.53 -0.92 -7.11
C ARG A 132 2.81 -0.24 -7.55
N LEU A 133 3.70 -1.00 -8.19
CA LEU A 133 4.83 -0.46 -8.95
C LEU A 133 4.51 -0.57 -10.44
N ILE A 134 4.60 0.56 -11.14
CA ILE A 134 4.45 0.62 -12.60
C ILE A 134 5.71 1.21 -13.23
N ARG A 135 5.92 0.94 -14.52
CA ARG A 135 7.10 1.39 -15.24
C ARG A 135 7.01 2.87 -15.58
N ARG A 136 8.12 3.57 -15.46
CA ARG A 136 8.25 4.96 -15.93
C ARG A 136 8.62 4.99 -17.40
N LEU A 137 8.06 5.94 -18.11
CA LEU A 137 8.47 6.21 -19.48
C LEU A 137 9.92 6.70 -19.54
N CYS A 138 10.64 6.22 -20.53
CA CYS A 138 11.98 6.70 -20.82
C CYS A 138 11.93 8.15 -21.32
N LEU A 139 12.62 9.05 -20.65
CA LEU A 139 12.63 10.47 -20.99
C LEU A 139 13.25 10.75 -22.37
N HIS A 140 14.16 9.87 -22.84
CA HIS A 140 14.85 10.05 -24.12
C HIS A 140 14.02 9.69 -25.34
N CYS A 141 13.03 8.79 -25.20
CA CYS A 141 12.31 8.30 -26.37
C CYS A 141 10.78 8.33 -26.25
N ARG A 142 10.23 8.79 -25.12
CA ARG A 142 8.77 8.96 -25.00
C ARG A 142 8.26 9.96 -26.04
N LYS A 143 7.09 9.70 -26.64
CA LYS A 143 6.46 10.60 -27.61
C LYS A 143 5.14 11.11 -27.09
N PRO A 144 4.85 12.41 -27.24
CA PRO A 144 3.53 12.95 -26.94
C PRO A 144 2.46 12.25 -27.77
N ILE A 145 1.30 12.02 -27.16
CA ILE A 145 0.10 11.51 -27.85
C ILE A 145 -1.10 12.41 -27.55
N ALA A 146 -1.95 12.56 -28.54
CA ALA A 146 -3.26 13.18 -28.34
C ALA A 146 -4.19 12.12 -27.72
N VAL A 147 -4.93 12.52 -26.70
CA VAL A 147 -5.98 11.72 -26.07
C VAL A 147 -7.31 12.44 -26.34
N SER A 148 -8.32 11.73 -26.83
CA SER A 148 -9.61 12.34 -27.12
C SER A 148 -10.35 12.73 -25.85
N ASP A 149 -11.13 13.81 -25.92
CA ASP A 149 -11.98 14.27 -24.79
C ASP A 149 -12.95 13.18 -24.33
N GLN A 150 -13.43 12.34 -25.25
CA GLN A 150 -14.28 11.20 -24.90
C GLN A 150 -13.53 10.21 -24.01
N LEU A 151 -12.29 9.84 -24.37
CA LEU A 151 -11.48 8.93 -23.55
C LEU A 151 -11.15 9.52 -22.19
N LEU A 152 -10.87 10.83 -22.11
CA LEU A 152 -10.66 11.53 -20.83
C LEU A 152 -11.92 11.47 -19.93
N LYS A 153 -13.11 11.61 -20.56
CA LYS A 153 -14.39 11.44 -19.88
C LYS A 153 -14.56 10.03 -19.32
N ASP A 154 -14.37 9.03 -20.17
CA ASP A 154 -14.53 7.63 -19.83
C ASP A 154 -13.56 7.18 -18.71
N LEU A 155 -12.40 7.82 -18.65
CA LEU A 155 -11.39 7.61 -17.60
C LEU A 155 -11.62 8.44 -16.32
N GLY A 156 -12.67 9.27 -16.26
CA GLY A 156 -12.97 10.11 -15.10
C GLY A 156 -12.01 11.30 -14.90
N LEU A 157 -11.26 11.66 -15.94
CA LEU A 157 -10.25 12.75 -15.88
C LEU A 157 -10.82 14.16 -16.13
N GLN A 158 -12.13 14.30 -16.28
CA GLN A 158 -12.77 15.61 -16.54
C GLN A 158 -12.60 16.61 -15.39
N SER A 159 -12.53 16.12 -14.15
CA SER A 159 -12.36 16.96 -12.97
C SER A 159 -11.04 17.74 -12.97
N PHE A 160 -10.06 17.33 -13.77
CA PHE A 160 -8.76 18.00 -13.91
C PHE A 160 -8.77 19.13 -14.92
N SER A 161 -9.76 19.20 -15.83
CA SER A 161 -9.86 20.28 -16.82
C SER A 161 -10.30 21.62 -16.22
N ASN A 162 -10.91 21.62 -15.03
CA ASN A 162 -11.36 22.83 -14.33
C ASN A 162 -10.26 23.54 -13.50
N GLN A 163 -9.09 22.90 -13.31
CA GLN A 163 -7.92 23.62 -12.84
C GLN A 163 -7.20 24.21 -14.05
N ALA A 164 -7.42 25.47 -14.29
CA ALA A 164 -7.08 26.27 -15.49
C ALA A 164 -5.59 26.32 -15.93
N THR A 165 -4.75 25.39 -15.50
CA THR A 165 -3.29 25.39 -15.78
C THR A 165 -2.66 24.03 -16.10
N THR A 166 -3.36 22.91 -16.02
CA THR A 166 -2.75 21.60 -16.34
C THR A 166 -3.09 21.13 -17.76
N GLN A 167 -2.24 21.48 -18.71
CA GLN A 167 -2.22 20.79 -19.99
C GLN A 167 -1.84 19.33 -19.74
N HIS A 168 -2.72 18.39 -20.11
CA HIS A 168 -2.41 16.96 -20.04
C HIS A 168 -1.33 16.60 -21.05
N HIS A 169 -0.20 16.08 -20.58
CA HIS A 169 0.94 15.71 -21.41
C HIS A 169 1.07 14.18 -21.50
N PHE A 170 0.06 13.53 -22.10
CA PHE A 170 0.15 12.07 -22.29
C PHE A 170 1.26 11.70 -23.27
N HIS A 171 1.95 10.61 -22.95
CA HIS A 171 3.05 10.10 -23.77
C HIS A 171 2.92 8.58 -23.98
N SER A 172 3.43 8.10 -25.11
CA SER A 172 3.60 6.68 -25.41
C SER A 172 5.05 6.25 -25.28
N ALA A 173 5.22 4.95 -24.97
CA ALA A 173 6.53 4.29 -24.97
C ALA A 173 6.95 4.00 -26.43
N GLN A 174 8.21 4.29 -26.78
CA GLN A 174 8.77 3.99 -28.09
C GLN A 174 9.86 2.90 -28.01
N GLY A 175 10.95 3.17 -27.37
CA GLY A 175 12.12 2.35 -27.25
C GLY A 175 13.37 3.02 -27.85
N CYS A 176 14.50 2.86 -27.16
CA CYS A 176 15.81 3.32 -27.61
C CYS A 176 16.91 2.49 -26.95
N SER A 177 18.17 2.78 -27.28
CA SER A 177 19.33 2.07 -26.71
C SER A 177 19.53 2.27 -25.19
N GLN A 178 18.87 3.25 -24.58
CA GLN A 178 19.01 3.58 -23.17
C GLN A 178 17.89 3.03 -22.29
N CYS A 179 16.94 2.24 -22.87
CA CYS A 179 15.76 1.77 -22.12
C CYS A 179 15.30 0.39 -22.58
N TYR A 180 14.43 -0.22 -21.81
CA TYR A 180 13.78 -1.47 -22.22
C TYR A 180 12.34 -1.18 -22.70
N LYS A 181 12.11 -1.35 -24.00
CA LYS A 181 10.78 -1.16 -24.67
C LYS A 181 10.12 0.19 -24.35
N GLY A 182 10.90 1.26 -24.23
CA GLY A 182 10.37 2.60 -23.97
C GLY A 182 10.19 2.96 -22.49
N TYR A 183 10.61 2.08 -21.56
CA TYR A 183 10.50 2.30 -20.12
C TYR A 183 11.85 2.23 -19.44
N TRP A 184 12.04 3.05 -18.40
CA TRP A 184 13.23 3.06 -17.56
C TRP A 184 12.89 3.40 -16.12
N GLY A 185 13.17 2.45 -15.20
CA GLY A 185 12.81 2.56 -13.80
C GLY A 185 11.31 2.33 -13.52
N ARG A 186 10.91 2.52 -12.28
CA ARG A 186 9.54 2.30 -11.77
C ARG A 186 9.12 3.47 -10.90
N ILE A 187 7.80 3.63 -10.70
CA ILE A 187 7.19 4.53 -9.73
C ILE A 187 6.15 3.77 -8.91
N GLY A 188 5.94 4.19 -7.67
CA GLY A 188 4.86 3.72 -6.82
C GLY A 188 3.55 4.44 -7.14
N LEU A 189 2.48 3.66 -7.20
CA LEU A 189 1.11 4.16 -7.10
C LEU A 189 0.59 3.79 -5.72
N PHE A 190 -0.10 4.72 -5.07
CA PHE A 190 -0.60 4.56 -3.71
C PHE A 190 -2.09 4.93 -3.65
N GLN A 191 -2.85 4.08 -2.96
CA GLN A 191 -4.17 4.39 -2.44
C GLN A 191 -4.03 4.45 -0.92
N ILE A 192 -4.16 5.63 -0.34
CA ILE A 192 -3.98 5.86 1.09
C ILE A 192 -5.36 6.07 1.72
N MET A 193 -5.78 5.13 2.56
CA MET A 193 -7.08 5.12 3.22
C MET A 193 -6.91 5.25 4.74
N PRO A 194 -6.99 6.45 5.30
CA PRO A 194 -7.13 6.65 6.74
C PRO A 194 -8.45 6.04 7.23
N ILE A 195 -8.45 5.41 8.40
CA ILE A 195 -9.66 4.83 8.98
C ILE A 195 -10.37 5.90 9.80
N THR A 196 -11.29 6.60 9.15
CA THR A 196 -12.13 7.65 9.74
C THR A 196 -13.25 7.07 10.59
N ALA A 197 -13.91 7.90 11.40
CA ALA A 197 -15.07 7.48 12.18
C ALA A 197 -16.21 6.90 11.30
N ALA A 198 -16.41 7.41 10.08
CA ALA A 198 -17.39 6.87 9.15
C ALA A 198 -17.00 5.48 8.65
N LEU A 199 -15.73 5.28 8.30
CA LEU A 199 -15.22 3.95 7.93
C LEU A 199 -15.25 2.98 9.10
N GLN A 200 -14.93 3.41 10.32
CA GLN A 200 -15.05 2.59 11.53
C GLN A 200 -16.49 2.07 11.71
N ASN A 201 -17.49 2.93 11.54
CA ASN A 201 -18.90 2.54 11.63
C ASN A 201 -19.27 1.48 10.58
N LEU A 202 -18.80 1.62 9.35
CA LEU A 202 -19.01 0.61 8.29
C LEU A 202 -18.30 -0.71 8.60
N ILE A 203 -17.08 -0.66 9.15
CA ILE A 203 -16.35 -1.86 9.61
C ILE A 203 -17.15 -2.59 10.68
N LEU A 204 -17.67 -1.87 11.68
CA LEU A 204 -18.52 -2.44 12.75
C LEU A 204 -19.78 -3.10 12.22
N GLN A 205 -20.36 -2.56 11.14
CA GLN A 205 -21.55 -3.10 10.46
C GLN A 205 -21.22 -4.28 9.53
N ASN A 206 -19.95 -4.71 9.44
CA ASN A 206 -19.48 -5.73 8.52
C ASN A 206 -19.70 -5.38 7.03
N ALA A 207 -19.65 -4.10 6.70
CA ALA A 207 -19.84 -3.62 5.33
C ALA A 207 -18.95 -4.36 4.32
N SER A 208 -19.42 -4.43 3.08
CA SER A 208 -18.71 -5.01 1.95
C SER A 208 -17.51 -4.15 1.54
N SER A 209 -16.57 -4.73 0.78
CA SER A 209 -15.47 -3.97 0.19
C SER A 209 -15.96 -2.80 -0.64
N HIS A 210 -17.05 -2.98 -1.39
CA HIS A 210 -17.64 -1.94 -2.23
C HIS A 210 -18.16 -0.74 -1.41
N GLU A 211 -18.85 -0.99 -0.31
CA GLU A 211 -19.36 0.07 0.58
C GLU A 211 -18.22 0.83 1.25
N LEU A 212 -17.17 0.11 1.70
CA LEU A 212 -15.95 0.72 2.26
C LEU A 212 -15.23 1.59 1.24
N THR A 213 -15.05 1.10 0.01
CA THR A 213 -14.45 1.85 -1.09
C THR A 213 -15.27 3.09 -1.43
N GLY A 214 -16.60 2.96 -1.56
CA GLY A 214 -17.47 4.09 -1.86
C GLY A 214 -17.47 5.18 -0.77
N GLN A 215 -17.30 4.80 0.50
CA GLN A 215 -17.12 5.78 1.58
C GLN A 215 -15.74 6.45 1.52
N ALA A 216 -14.69 5.67 1.29
CA ALA A 216 -13.33 6.20 1.16
C ALA A 216 -13.23 7.21 -0.01
N GLU A 217 -13.85 6.91 -1.15
CA GLU A 217 -13.91 7.82 -2.30
C GLU A 217 -14.64 9.14 -1.98
N LYS A 218 -15.76 9.09 -1.24
CA LYS A 218 -16.46 10.29 -0.76
C LYS A 218 -15.59 11.16 0.16
N GLU A 219 -14.66 10.55 0.87
CA GLU A 219 -13.68 11.21 1.73
C GLU A 219 -12.42 11.65 0.98
N GLY A 220 -12.38 11.49 -0.34
CA GLY A 220 -11.28 11.95 -1.21
C GLY A 220 -10.13 10.96 -1.36
N VAL A 221 -10.32 9.70 -0.96
CA VAL A 221 -9.31 8.65 -1.19
C VAL A 221 -9.29 8.27 -2.67
N ASN A 222 -8.19 8.56 -3.33
CA ASN A 222 -8.00 8.21 -4.74
C ASN A 222 -7.74 6.72 -4.90
N SER A 223 -8.36 6.08 -5.90
CA SER A 223 -8.03 4.71 -6.29
C SER A 223 -6.62 4.62 -6.90
N LEU A 224 -6.06 3.40 -6.94
CA LEU A 224 -4.77 3.17 -7.62
C LEU A 224 -4.83 3.55 -9.11
N ARG A 225 -5.98 3.30 -9.76
CA ARG A 225 -6.21 3.72 -11.15
C ARG A 225 -6.16 5.25 -11.27
N HIS A 226 -6.85 5.95 -10.40
CA HIS A 226 -6.86 7.43 -10.41
C HIS A 226 -5.44 7.99 -10.20
N ALA A 227 -4.71 7.47 -9.22
CA ALA A 227 -3.31 7.84 -8.99
C ALA A 227 -2.43 7.57 -10.23
N GLY A 228 -2.63 6.43 -10.91
CA GLY A 228 -1.93 6.09 -12.14
C GLY A 228 -2.26 7.02 -13.30
N LEU A 229 -3.54 7.36 -13.49
CA LEU A 229 -4.00 8.28 -14.54
C LEU A 229 -3.40 9.68 -14.35
N LEU A 230 -3.27 10.14 -13.11
CA LEU A 230 -2.54 11.39 -12.80
C LEU A 230 -1.08 11.32 -13.24
N GLN A 231 -0.38 10.22 -12.96
CA GLN A 231 1.01 10.05 -13.40
C GLN A 231 1.12 9.97 -14.93
N ALA A 232 0.13 9.37 -15.60
CA ALA A 232 0.07 9.32 -17.05
C ALA A 232 -0.19 10.71 -17.67
N SER A 233 -1.06 11.52 -17.06
CA SER A 233 -1.35 12.88 -17.54
C SER A 233 -0.14 13.84 -17.39
N LEU A 234 0.78 13.52 -16.49
CA LEU A 234 2.07 14.21 -16.33
C LEU A 234 3.17 13.67 -17.26
N GLY A 235 2.86 12.63 -18.06
CA GLY A 235 3.82 11.99 -18.95
C GLY A 235 4.90 11.16 -18.23
N ILE A 236 4.69 10.80 -16.96
CA ILE A 236 5.63 10.01 -16.17
C ILE A 236 5.52 8.53 -16.54
N THR A 237 4.32 8.05 -16.80
CA THR A 237 4.02 6.71 -17.30
C THR A 237 3.11 6.77 -18.53
N SER A 238 2.74 5.63 -19.12
CA SER A 238 1.77 5.59 -20.22
C SER A 238 0.39 5.16 -19.73
N LEU A 239 -0.67 5.56 -20.45
CA LEU A 239 -2.02 5.08 -20.19
C LEU A 239 -2.10 3.55 -20.27
N ALA A 240 -1.44 2.94 -21.26
CA ALA A 240 -1.40 1.48 -21.42
C ALA A 240 -0.84 0.78 -20.18
N GLU A 241 0.21 1.33 -19.56
CA GLU A 241 0.81 0.77 -18.35
C GLU A 241 -0.15 0.86 -17.16
N VAL A 242 -0.82 2.01 -16.98
CA VAL A 242 -1.81 2.19 -15.91
C VAL A 242 -2.96 1.21 -16.06
N LEU A 243 -3.54 1.12 -17.27
CA LEU A 243 -4.69 0.24 -17.54
C LEU A 243 -4.37 -1.24 -17.39
N ALA A 244 -3.12 -1.64 -17.66
CA ALA A 244 -2.66 -3.01 -17.51
C ALA A 244 -2.41 -3.44 -16.06
N HIS A 245 -2.15 -2.48 -15.14
CA HIS A 245 -1.72 -2.79 -13.77
C HIS A 245 -2.69 -2.29 -12.69
N THR A 246 -3.80 -1.67 -13.07
CA THR A 246 -4.83 -1.20 -12.14
C THR A 246 -6.22 -1.68 -12.59
N ASP A 247 -7.02 -2.12 -11.62
CA ASP A 247 -8.40 -2.56 -11.89
C ASP A 247 -9.30 -1.36 -12.22
N ALA A 248 -10.31 -1.59 -13.09
CA ALA A 248 -11.41 -0.67 -13.27
C ALA A 248 -12.40 -0.90 -12.12
N HIS A 249 -12.49 0.04 -11.22
CA HIS A 249 -13.59 0.13 -10.26
C HIS A 249 -14.49 1.27 -10.66
#